data_67a1c66d277d86845982358dbca83a90
#
_entry.id   67a1c66d277d86845982358dbca83a90
#
_cell.length_a   1.000
_cell.length_b   1.000
_cell.length_c   1.000
_cell.angle_alpha   90.00
_cell.angle_beta   90.00
_cell.angle_gamma   90.00
#
_symmetry.space_group_name_H-M   'P 1'
#
loop_
_entity.id
_entity.type
_entity.pdbx_description
1 polymer ?
#
loop_
_entity_poly.entity_id
_entity_poly.type
_entity_poly.pdbx_seq_one_letter_code
_entity_poly.pdbx_strand_id
1 'polypeptide(L)'
;MKKFNIRKGNFIKDNNTTYNLMYSIVLVLIPLIIFSIYKNGIYPTIKGEGSLYLVFKPLIFILISSVLGTLVEYIYYKIKKKDKTVLSLLVEDYSIIPGVFISLVIPINTPIWLLAVGSIISSLSKVVMGGIGKNRLNPALVGAFFIIIIFQSYTGGYLNPYELDTVSSATPLTNVTASGYVITYDNLVKPYGSLLNFFIGNIPGAVGETSSLLCILAFIYLTYKKVIKYRITISYILTVAVMSLIICLTKDIGLWFILFNILSGGLLFGAVFMATDPVTSPITNRGQVLGGIFLGVSTLIIRYLTPLPEGVLVSILLFNILTIVINYLDIKLYDKKICQDIILIIFLVLVVLLSFMISTKLSTKPLDDTYKIISKVKEGDITTYEVSGKGYAGNNSIKLKIVFKDKDITSIEVLRSDETYTKMIYDNDYLTKLKDNSKSLDNLDTISGCTYTSRYLKDIVSKTINDYNS
;
A
#
# COMPACT_ATOMS: atom_id res chain seq x y z
N MET A 1 46.49 -24.56 -40.89
CA MET A 1 45.45 -24.31 -39.86
C MET A 1 46.14 -24.01 -38.53
N LYS A 2 46.04 -22.75 -38.02
CA LYS A 2 46.55 -22.41 -36.69
C LYS A 2 45.66 -23.04 -35.63
N LYS A 3 46.20 -23.99 -34.86
CA LYS A 3 45.46 -24.58 -33.71
C LYS A 3 45.28 -23.51 -32.63
N PHE A 4 44.04 -23.17 -32.31
CA PHE A 4 43.72 -22.34 -31.14
C PHE A 4 44.05 -23.14 -29.87
N ASN A 5 44.99 -22.65 -29.06
CA ASN A 5 45.23 -23.20 -27.75
C ASN A 5 44.24 -22.62 -26.75
N ILE A 6 43.24 -23.40 -26.36
CA ILE A 6 42.32 -23.04 -25.29
C ILE A 6 43.05 -23.21 -23.97
N ARG A 7 43.57 -22.10 -23.42
CA ARG A 7 44.05 -22.07 -22.03
C ARG A 7 42.86 -21.74 -21.13
N LYS A 8 42.71 -22.48 -20.02
CA LYS A 8 41.83 -22.09 -18.95
C LYS A 8 42.24 -20.70 -18.47
N GLY A 9 41.47 -19.68 -18.78
CA GLY A 9 41.70 -18.32 -18.29
C GLY A 9 41.63 -18.27 -16.77
N ASN A 10 42.44 -17.42 -16.15
CA ASN A 10 42.30 -17.13 -14.73
C ASN A 10 40.92 -16.51 -14.50
N PHE A 11 40.03 -17.26 -13.88
CA PHE A 11 38.74 -16.74 -13.45
C PHE A 11 38.97 -15.75 -12.31
N ILE A 12 38.80 -14.45 -12.57
CA ILE A 12 38.75 -13.45 -11.53
C ILE A 12 37.38 -13.65 -10.89
N LYS A 13 37.36 -14.21 -9.69
CA LYS A 13 36.12 -14.29 -8.88
C LYS A 13 35.88 -12.91 -8.26
N ASP A 14 34.74 -12.29 -8.59
CA ASP A 14 34.27 -11.13 -7.85
C ASP A 14 33.94 -11.56 -6.40
N ASN A 15 34.24 -10.68 -5.45
CA ASN A 15 33.88 -10.89 -4.04
C ASN A 15 32.36 -10.86 -3.81
N ASN A 16 31.59 -10.35 -4.75
CA ASN A 16 30.11 -10.31 -4.71
C ASN A 16 29.53 -11.65 -5.21
N THR A 17 29.58 -12.67 -4.38
CA THR A 17 28.88 -13.93 -4.63
C THR A 17 27.37 -13.77 -4.38
N THR A 18 26.54 -14.61 -5.01
CA THR A 18 25.09 -14.66 -4.74
C THR A 18 24.80 -14.81 -3.24
N TYR A 19 25.64 -15.58 -2.54
CA TYR A 19 25.56 -15.74 -1.08
C TYR A 19 25.71 -14.40 -0.35
N ASN A 20 26.75 -13.61 -0.68
CA ASN A 20 26.99 -12.32 -0.02
C ASN A 20 25.87 -11.30 -0.31
N LEU A 21 25.29 -11.34 -1.53
CA LEU A 21 24.16 -10.50 -1.89
C LEU A 21 22.93 -10.84 -1.03
N MET A 22 22.56 -12.11 -0.97
CA MET A 22 21.39 -12.57 -0.23
C MET A 22 21.55 -12.42 1.28
N TYR A 23 22.77 -12.71 1.80
CA TYR A 23 23.10 -12.47 3.21
C TYR A 23 22.95 -11.00 3.59
N SER A 24 23.43 -10.08 2.74
CA SER A 24 23.30 -8.64 2.98
C SER A 24 21.83 -8.18 3.00
N ILE A 25 20.98 -8.76 2.14
CA ILE A 25 19.53 -8.49 2.14
C ILE A 25 18.91 -8.96 3.45
N VAL A 26 19.18 -10.20 3.87
CA VAL A 26 18.63 -10.74 5.12
C VAL A 26 19.08 -9.90 6.32
N LEU A 27 20.34 -9.48 6.36
CA LEU A 27 20.87 -8.67 7.46
C LEU A 27 20.12 -7.34 7.63
N VAL A 28 19.79 -6.64 6.54
CA VAL A 28 19.07 -5.36 6.62
C VAL A 28 17.57 -5.54 6.86
N LEU A 29 17.02 -6.74 6.65
CA LEU A 29 15.63 -7.04 7.00
C LEU A 29 15.44 -7.26 8.51
N ILE A 30 16.49 -7.66 9.25
CA ILE A 30 16.41 -7.91 10.70
C ILE A 30 15.90 -6.67 11.47
N PRO A 31 16.44 -5.45 11.30
CA PRO A 31 15.91 -4.27 11.96
C PRO A 31 14.43 -3.97 11.63
N LEU A 32 14.02 -4.23 10.39
CA LEU A 32 12.62 -4.06 9.97
C LEU A 32 11.70 -5.08 10.66
N ILE A 33 12.15 -6.32 10.80
CA ILE A 33 11.40 -7.36 11.53
C ILE A 33 11.28 -6.98 13.01
N ILE A 34 12.35 -6.53 13.64
CA ILE A 34 12.34 -6.09 15.04
C ILE A 34 11.38 -4.91 15.21
N PHE A 35 11.42 -3.93 14.31
CA PHE A 35 10.50 -2.81 14.33
C PHE A 35 9.05 -3.24 14.12
N SER A 36 8.81 -4.23 13.29
CA SER A 36 7.46 -4.77 13.05
C SER A 36 6.87 -5.43 14.31
N ILE A 37 7.69 -6.15 15.08
CA ILE A 37 7.29 -6.73 16.36
C ILE A 37 6.96 -5.64 17.37
N TYR A 38 7.81 -4.59 17.44
CA TYR A 38 7.58 -3.45 18.30
C TYR A 38 6.25 -2.75 17.97
N LYS A 39 6.10 -2.32 16.71
CA LYS A 39 4.95 -1.54 16.26
C LYS A 39 3.62 -2.28 16.35
N ASN A 40 3.59 -3.53 15.85
CA ASN A 40 2.33 -4.27 15.71
C ASN A 40 2.00 -5.11 16.96
N GLY A 41 2.97 -5.37 17.83
CA GLY A 41 2.80 -6.24 18.99
C GLY A 41 3.07 -5.55 20.31
N ILE A 42 4.33 -5.13 20.56
CA ILE A 42 4.76 -4.61 21.86
C ILE A 42 4.03 -3.31 22.19
N TYR A 43 3.98 -2.37 21.26
CA TYR A 43 3.36 -1.06 21.49
C TYR A 43 1.87 -1.15 21.86
N PRO A 44 1.01 -1.89 21.12
CA PRO A 44 -0.38 -2.13 21.51
C PRO A 44 -0.50 -2.84 22.88
N THR A 45 0.39 -3.79 23.19
CA THR A 45 0.36 -4.51 24.46
C THR A 45 0.66 -3.60 25.65
N ILE A 46 1.63 -2.67 25.53
CA ILE A 46 1.94 -1.69 26.59
C ILE A 46 0.74 -0.74 26.81
N LYS A 47 -0.04 -0.45 25.78
CA LYS A 47 -1.25 0.37 25.87
C LYS A 47 -2.47 -0.35 26.46
N GLY A 48 -2.35 -1.64 26.74
CA GLY A 48 -3.42 -2.45 27.37
C GLY A 48 -4.36 -3.14 26.39
N GLU A 49 -4.16 -2.99 25.08
CA GLU A 49 -5.07 -3.48 24.02
C GLU A 49 -4.44 -4.62 23.19
N GLY A 50 -3.21 -4.97 23.49
CA GLY A 50 -2.49 -6.03 22.80
C GLY A 50 -2.63 -7.40 23.46
N SER A 51 -2.29 -8.43 22.71
CA SER A 51 -2.16 -9.80 23.22
C SER A 51 -0.76 -10.33 22.93
N LEU A 52 -0.29 -11.30 23.72
CA LEU A 52 0.98 -11.98 23.48
C LEU A 52 1.03 -12.61 22.07
N TYR A 53 -0.11 -13.08 21.57
CA TYR A 53 -0.25 -13.58 20.21
C TYR A 53 0.10 -12.49 19.17
N LEU A 54 -0.34 -11.26 19.39
CA LEU A 54 -0.08 -10.14 18.46
C LEU A 54 1.41 -9.78 18.39
N VAL A 55 2.13 -9.92 19.52
CA VAL A 55 3.59 -9.70 19.58
C VAL A 55 4.33 -10.70 18.69
N PHE A 56 3.95 -11.96 18.72
CA PHE A 56 4.61 -13.01 17.94
C PHE A 56 4.06 -13.16 16.52
N LYS A 57 2.92 -12.55 16.19
CA LYS A 57 2.26 -12.70 14.90
C LYS A 57 3.15 -12.38 13.69
N PRO A 58 4.00 -11.32 13.67
CA PRO A 58 4.94 -11.09 12.57
C PRO A 58 5.91 -12.25 12.37
N LEU A 59 6.42 -12.84 13.45
CA LEU A 59 7.32 -14.01 13.38
C LEU A 59 6.58 -15.26 12.89
N ILE A 60 5.35 -15.47 13.36
CA ILE A 60 4.49 -16.56 12.89
C ILE A 60 4.23 -16.45 11.39
N PHE A 61 3.99 -15.23 10.88
CA PHE A 61 3.81 -14.98 9.46
C PHE A 61 5.07 -15.37 8.66
N ILE A 62 6.23 -14.91 9.11
CA ILE A 62 7.52 -15.24 8.48
C ILE A 62 7.78 -16.74 8.50
N LEU A 63 7.51 -17.41 9.60
CA LEU A 63 7.72 -18.85 9.74
C LEU A 63 6.81 -19.63 8.80
N ILE A 64 5.50 -19.36 8.83
CA ILE A 64 4.53 -20.08 8.00
C ILE A 64 4.83 -19.88 6.52
N SER A 65 5.04 -18.64 6.07
CA SER A 65 5.29 -18.34 4.66
C SER A 65 6.61 -18.93 4.17
N SER A 66 7.66 -18.91 4.99
CA SER A 66 8.96 -19.49 4.63
C SER A 66 8.91 -21.01 4.56
N VAL A 67 8.24 -21.67 5.54
CA VAL A 67 8.10 -23.13 5.55
C VAL A 67 7.25 -23.60 4.36
N LEU A 68 6.08 -22.99 4.13
CA LEU A 68 5.22 -23.34 3.01
C LEU A 68 5.89 -23.06 1.67
N GLY A 69 6.60 -21.94 1.54
CA GLY A 69 7.35 -21.62 0.35
C GLY A 69 8.41 -22.68 0.01
N THR A 70 9.21 -23.07 1.00
CA THR A 70 10.24 -24.11 0.83
C THR A 70 9.62 -25.48 0.50
N LEU A 71 8.51 -25.81 1.15
CA LEU A 71 7.79 -27.08 0.91
C LEU A 71 7.24 -27.15 -0.52
N VAL A 72 6.66 -26.08 -1.03
CA VAL A 72 6.17 -26.01 -2.42
C VAL A 72 7.32 -26.19 -3.41
N GLU A 73 8.46 -25.51 -3.20
CA GLU A 73 9.64 -25.67 -4.05
C GLU A 73 10.18 -27.10 -4.01
N TYR A 74 10.23 -27.72 -2.82
CA TYR A 74 10.66 -29.08 -2.63
C TYR A 74 9.79 -30.09 -3.40
N ILE A 75 8.46 -29.98 -3.25
CA ILE A 75 7.49 -30.83 -3.95
C ILE A 75 7.62 -30.68 -5.46
N TYR A 76 7.74 -29.43 -5.94
CA TYR A 76 7.89 -29.16 -7.38
C TYR A 76 9.14 -29.82 -7.96
N TYR A 77 10.31 -29.66 -7.31
CA TYR A 77 11.55 -30.26 -7.80
C TYR A 77 11.53 -31.78 -7.73
N LYS A 78 10.89 -32.36 -6.71
CA LYS A 78 10.68 -33.81 -6.60
C LYS A 78 9.80 -34.36 -7.76
N ILE A 79 8.71 -33.67 -8.08
CA ILE A 79 7.86 -34.03 -9.24
C ILE A 79 8.65 -33.95 -10.55
N LYS A 80 9.52 -32.95 -10.70
CA LYS A 80 10.39 -32.78 -11.87
C LYS A 80 11.61 -33.71 -11.88
N LYS A 81 11.69 -34.67 -10.96
CA LYS A 81 12.80 -35.63 -10.82
C LYS A 81 14.17 -34.95 -10.73
N LYS A 82 14.26 -33.80 -10.05
CA LYS A 82 15.50 -33.11 -9.72
C LYS A 82 15.85 -33.40 -8.27
N ASP A 83 17.02 -33.99 -8.04
CA ASP A 83 17.52 -34.29 -6.69
C ASP A 83 17.97 -33.00 -5.99
N LYS A 84 16.99 -32.26 -5.43
CA LYS A 84 17.26 -31.13 -4.54
C LYS A 84 16.84 -31.49 -3.13
N THR A 85 17.77 -31.32 -2.21
CA THR A 85 17.51 -31.47 -0.78
C THR A 85 16.91 -30.18 -0.22
N VAL A 86 16.22 -30.25 0.93
CA VAL A 86 15.70 -29.05 1.62
C VAL A 86 16.84 -28.08 1.93
N LEU A 87 18.01 -28.58 2.30
CA LEU A 87 19.18 -27.74 2.59
C LEU A 87 19.66 -26.98 1.35
N SER A 88 19.71 -27.63 0.16
CA SER A 88 20.08 -26.94 -1.08
C SER A 88 19.05 -25.86 -1.48
N LEU A 89 17.76 -26.08 -1.22
CA LEU A 89 16.72 -25.06 -1.45
C LEU A 89 16.88 -23.86 -0.53
N LEU A 90 17.28 -24.07 0.70
CA LEU A 90 17.52 -22.98 1.67
C LEU A 90 18.78 -22.17 1.34
N VAL A 91 19.87 -22.83 0.99
CA VAL A 91 21.20 -22.21 0.85
C VAL A 91 21.48 -21.74 -0.58
N GLU A 92 21.05 -22.49 -1.59
CA GLU A 92 21.35 -22.19 -3.00
C GLU A 92 20.19 -21.47 -3.69
N ASP A 93 18.94 -21.88 -3.44
CA ASP A 93 17.74 -21.31 -4.06
C ASP A 93 17.08 -20.21 -3.21
N TYR A 94 17.53 -20.02 -1.98
CA TYR A 94 17.01 -18.98 -1.05
C TYR A 94 15.48 -19.00 -0.96
N SER A 95 14.90 -20.19 -0.80
CA SER A 95 13.46 -20.42 -0.80
C SER A 95 12.71 -19.67 0.31
N ILE A 96 13.39 -19.28 1.38
CA ILE A 96 12.85 -18.50 2.51
C ILE A 96 12.57 -17.04 2.12
N ILE A 97 13.38 -16.43 1.25
CA ILE A 97 13.35 -14.98 1.00
C ILE A 97 11.98 -14.48 0.50
N PRO A 98 11.33 -15.11 -0.51
CA PRO A 98 9.98 -14.69 -0.90
C PRO A 98 8.96 -14.75 0.24
N GLY A 99 9.07 -15.75 1.13
CA GLY A 99 8.22 -15.88 2.31
C GLY A 99 8.41 -14.75 3.31
N VAL A 100 9.65 -14.34 3.58
CA VAL A 100 9.93 -13.19 4.44
C VAL A 100 9.35 -11.91 3.86
N PHE A 101 9.57 -11.64 2.58
CA PHE A 101 9.07 -10.44 1.92
C PHE A 101 7.54 -10.36 1.91
N ILE A 102 6.85 -11.45 1.57
CA ILE A 102 5.38 -11.45 1.57
C ILE A 102 4.82 -11.14 2.95
N SER A 103 5.43 -11.72 4.01
CA SER A 103 5.03 -11.50 5.40
C SER A 103 5.20 -10.04 5.85
N LEU A 104 6.18 -9.32 5.31
CA LEU A 104 6.43 -7.92 5.66
C LEU A 104 5.51 -6.94 4.92
N VAL A 105 4.98 -7.33 3.76
CA VAL A 105 4.18 -6.45 2.88
C VAL A 105 2.68 -6.55 3.13
N ILE A 106 2.21 -7.61 3.76
CA ILE A 106 0.78 -7.79 4.05
C ILE A 106 0.34 -7.12 5.35
N PRO A 107 -0.97 -6.81 5.52
CA PRO A 107 -1.52 -6.34 6.77
C PRO A 107 -1.39 -7.37 7.90
N ILE A 108 -1.17 -6.90 9.14
CA ILE A 108 -1.04 -7.80 10.30
C ILE A 108 -2.34 -8.58 10.60
N ASN A 109 -3.49 -8.03 10.25
CA ASN A 109 -4.79 -8.67 10.48
C ASN A 109 -5.14 -9.74 9.43
N THR A 110 -4.28 -9.95 8.43
CA THR A 110 -4.48 -11.00 7.42
C THR A 110 -4.64 -12.38 8.07
N PRO A 111 -5.69 -13.15 7.71
CA PRO A 111 -5.87 -14.51 8.21
C PRO A 111 -4.72 -15.45 7.77
N ILE A 112 -4.35 -16.39 8.62
CA ILE A 112 -3.23 -17.32 8.34
C ILE A 112 -3.49 -18.15 7.07
N TRP A 113 -4.73 -18.56 6.81
CA TRP A 113 -5.06 -19.32 5.60
C TRP A 113 -4.79 -18.53 4.32
N LEU A 114 -5.07 -17.23 4.35
CA LEU A 114 -4.85 -16.34 3.19
C LEU A 114 -3.35 -16.11 2.96
N LEU A 115 -2.57 -15.93 4.05
CA LEU A 115 -1.11 -15.90 4.00
C LEU A 115 -0.56 -17.19 3.39
N ALA A 116 -1.09 -18.35 3.79
CA ALA A 116 -0.67 -19.65 3.26
C ALA A 116 -0.92 -19.74 1.75
N VAL A 117 -2.10 -19.36 1.28
CA VAL A 117 -2.44 -19.32 -0.16
C VAL A 117 -1.49 -18.40 -0.92
N GLY A 118 -1.26 -17.18 -0.43
CA GLY A 118 -0.35 -16.23 -1.07
C GLY A 118 1.09 -16.74 -1.12
N SER A 119 1.56 -17.41 -0.06
CA SER A 119 2.90 -18.00 -0.01
C SER A 119 3.07 -19.15 -1.00
N ILE A 120 2.06 -20.00 -1.15
CA ILE A 120 2.04 -21.07 -2.16
C ILE A 120 2.11 -20.48 -3.56
N ILE A 121 1.28 -19.47 -3.86
CA ILE A 121 1.27 -18.81 -5.18
C ILE A 121 2.61 -18.13 -5.45
N SER A 122 3.21 -17.46 -4.46
CA SER A 122 4.53 -16.84 -4.56
C SER A 122 5.59 -17.86 -4.98
N SER A 123 5.71 -18.96 -4.26
CA SER A 123 6.71 -19.98 -4.54
C SER A 123 6.44 -20.75 -5.83
N LEU A 124 5.17 -21.03 -6.16
CA LEU A 124 4.82 -21.59 -7.46
C LEU A 124 5.22 -20.68 -8.61
N SER A 125 4.98 -19.38 -8.51
CA SER A 125 5.38 -18.42 -9.54
C SER A 125 6.89 -18.45 -9.78
N LYS A 126 7.70 -18.54 -8.72
CA LYS A 126 9.17 -18.65 -8.81
C LYS A 126 9.60 -19.90 -9.57
N VAL A 127 9.13 -21.08 -9.14
CA VAL A 127 9.59 -22.36 -9.73
C VAL A 127 9.05 -22.63 -11.13
N VAL A 128 7.82 -22.21 -11.43
CA VAL A 128 7.22 -22.30 -12.77
C VAL A 128 7.98 -21.44 -13.78
N MET A 129 8.43 -20.26 -13.38
CA MET A 129 9.25 -19.38 -14.22
C MET A 129 10.70 -19.86 -14.38
N GLY A 130 11.12 -20.93 -13.72
CA GLY A 130 12.44 -21.56 -13.88
C GLY A 130 13.34 -21.46 -12.64
N GLY A 131 12.87 -20.98 -11.52
CA GLY A 131 13.58 -20.89 -10.25
C GLY A 131 14.43 -19.62 -10.14
N ILE A 132 15.39 -19.64 -9.21
CA ILE A 132 16.23 -18.47 -8.93
C ILE A 132 16.96 -17.98 -10.19
N GLY A 133 16.99 -16.66 -10.37
CA GLY A 133 17.66 -16.01 -11.50
C GLY A 133 16.93 -16.07 -12.84
N LYS A 134 15.76 -16.75 -12.93
CA LYS A 134 14.95 -16.87 -14.15
C LYS A 134 13.53 -16.31 -14.01
N ASN A 135 13.13 -15.96 -12.82
CA ASN A 135 11.83 -15.37 -12.55
C ASN A 135 11.73 -13.97 -13.18
N ARG A 136 10.73 -13.79 -14.04
CA ARG A 136 10.45 -12.50 -14.70
C ARG A 136 9.66 -11.54 -13.83
N LEU A 137 8.90 -12.06 -12.89
CA LEU A 137 8.16 -11.31 -11.88
C LEU A 137 8.76 -11.58 -10.51
N ASN A 138 8.73 -10.58 -9.63
CA ASN A 138 9.12 -10.78 -8.24
C ASN A 138 8.10 -11.71 -7.56
N PRO A 139 8.51 -12.89 -7.06
CA PRO A 139 7.60 -13.89 -6.53
C PRO A 139 6.80 -13.40 -5.31
N ALA A 140 7.46 -12.66 -4.39
CA ALA A 140 6.79 -12.13 -3.22
C ALA A 140 5.66 -11.16 -3.59
N LEU A 141 5.88 -10.31 -4.61
CA LEU A 141 4.86 -9.40 -5.11
C LEU A 141 3.69 -10.11 -5.78
N VAL A 142 3.94 -11.23 -6.48
CA VAL A 142 2.86 -12.04 -7.06
C VAL A 142 1.97 -12.59 -5.95
N GLY A 143 2.55 -13.15 -4.88
CA GLY A 143 1.78 -13.63 -3.73
C GLY A 143 1.04 -12.52 -2.99
N ALA A 144 1.70 -11.37 -2.76
CA ALA A 144 1.08 -10.21 -2.13
C ALA A 144 -0.06 -9.62 -2.96
N PHE A 145 0.07 -9.62 -4.29
CA PHE A 145 -0.99 -9.18 -5.20
C PHE A 145 -2.27 -10.02 -5.03
N PHE A 146 -2.14 -11.33 -4.93
CA PHE A 146 -3.28 -12.20 -4.66
C PHE A 146 -3.95 -11.87 -3.32
N ILE A 147 -3.17 -11.66 -2.27
CA ILE A 147 -3.71 -11.34 -0.94
C ILE A 147 -4.39 -9.97 -0.95
N ILE A 148 -3.67 -8.91 -1.37
CA ILE A 148 -4.09 -7.52 -1.15
C ILE A 148 -5.13 -7.05 -2.18
N ILE A 149 -5.05 -7.54 -3.44
CA ILE A 149 -5.90 -7.07 -4.53
C ILE A 149 -7.06 -8.03 -4.78
N ILE A 150 -6.77 -9.33 -4.95
CA ILE A 150 -7.82 -10.30 -5.30
C ILE A 150 -8.68 -10.66 -4.09
N PHE A 151 -8.05 -10.84 -2.91
CA PHE A 151 -8.73 -11.18 -1.68
C PHE A 151 -8.82 -9.99 -0.70
N GLN A 152 -8.92 -8.77 -1.20
CA GLN A 152 -8.95 -7.54 -0.41
C GLN A 152 -9.97 -7.59 0.75
N SER A 153 -11.17 -8.12 0.51
CA SER A 153 -12.24 -8.21 1.51
C SER A 153 -11.90 -9.11 2.70
N TYR A 154 -10.88 -9.96 2.58
CA TYR A 154 -10.48 -10.90 3.63
C TYR A 154 -9.20 -10.49 4.37
N THR A 155 -8.54 -9.40 3.97
CA THR A 155 -7.25 -9.01 4.57
C THR A 155 -7.33 -8.46 5.99
N GLY A 156 -8.53 -8.13 6.50
CA GLY A 156 -8.76 -7.69 7.88
C GLY A 156 -8.24 -6.28 8.21
N GLY A 157 -7.67 -5.55 7.24
CA GLY A 157 -7.23 -4.17 7.40
C GLY A 157 -5.89 -3.99 8.17
N TYR A 158 -5.57 -2.75 8.47
CA TYR A 158 -4.31 -2.35 9.10
C TYR A 158 -4.53 -1.92 10.55
N LEU A 159 -3.55 -2.15 11.42
CA LEU A 159 -3.57 -1.71 12.80
C LEU A 159 -3.11 -0.25 12.89
N ASN A 160 -3.88 0.59 13.58
CA ASN A 160 -3.48 1.97 13.87
C ASN A 160 -2.78 2.04 15.24
N PRO A 161 -1.50 2.42 15.30
CA PRO A 161 -0.81 2.52 16.58
C PRO A 161 -1.29 3.68 17.48
N TYR A 162 -2.13 4.60 16.97
CA TYR A 162 -2.66 5.74 17.73
C TYR A 162 -4.10 5.56 18.21
N GLU A 163 -4.91 4.80 17.47
CA GLU A 163 -6.31 4.51 17.79
C GLU A 163 -6.45 3.00 17.94
N LEU A 164 -6.10 2.51 19.11
CA LEU A 164 -6.06 1.07 19.38
C LEU A 164 -7.46 0.48 19.58
N ASP A 165 -8.46 1.30 19.90
CA ASP A 165 -9.87 0.90 20.04
C ASP A 165 -10.48 0.37 18.73
N THR A 166 -9.82 0.59 17.58
CA THR A 166 -10.33 0.12 16.29
C THR A 166 -9.62 -1.14 15.83
N VAL A 167 -10.40 -2.19 15.58
CA VAL A 167 -9.89 -3.50 15.07
C VAL A 167 -9.19 -3.35 13.71
N SER A 168 -9.57 -2.36 12.91
CA SER A 168 -8.94 -2.03 11.64
C SER A 168 -9.01 -0.53 11.36
N SER A 169 -7.95 0.03 10.81
CA SER A 169 -7.84 1.43 10.47
C SER A 169 -7.50 1.61 8.99
N ALA A 170 -7.89 2.76 8.46
CA ALA A 170 -7.51 3.19 7.13
C ALA A 170 -6.04 3.62 7.11
N THR A 171 -5.33 3.27 6.04
CA THR A 171 -3.97 3.82 5.81
C THR A 171 -4.05 5.31 5.45
N PRO A 172 -2.96 6.08 5.63
CA PRO A 172 -2.94 7.48 5.18
C PRO A 172 -3.33 7.68 3.72
N LEU A 173 -3.03 6.71 2.86
CA LEU A 173 -3.41 6.76 1.44
C LEU A 173 -4.87 6.41 1.19
N THR A 174 -5.47 5.49 1.96
CA THR A 174 -6.92 5.25 1.89
C THR A 174 -7.73 6.46 2.35
N ASN A 175 -7.17 7.27 3.27
CA ASN A 175 -7.82 8.53 3.65
C ASN A 175 -7.91 9.54 2.49
N VAL A 176 -7.00 9.50 1.53
CA VAL A 176 -7.10 10.35 0.32
C VAL A 176 -8.36 10.01 -0.48
N THR A 177 -8.60 8.72 -0.73
CA THR A 177 -9.80 8.28 -1.47
C THR A 177 -11.07 8.51 -0.67
N ALA A 178 -11.04 8.22 0.64
CA ALA A 178 -12.17 8.40 1.54
C ALA A 178 -12.57 9.88 1.73
N SER A 179 -11.60 10.81 1.70
CA SER A 179 -11.89 12.25 1.74
C SER A 179 -12.39 12.80 0.40
N GLY A 180 -12.56 11.96 -0.63
CA GLY A 180 -12.91 12.40 -1.98
C GLY A 180 -11.81 13.20 -2.67
N TYR A 181 -10.55 12.80 -2.42
CA TYR A 181 -9.35 13.45 -2.95
C TYR A 181 -9.13 14.89 -2.44
N VAL A 182 -9.62 15.19 -1.24
CA VAL A 182 -9.34 16.46 -0.56
C VAL A 182 -7.98 16.37 0.14
N ILE A 183 -7.03 17.14 -0.35
CA ILE A 183 -5.64 17.11 0.10
C ILE A 183 -5.39 18.27 1.06
N THR A 184 -5.58 18.02 2.35
CA THR A 184 -5.22 18.97 3.43
C THR A 184 -4.34 18.29 4.46
N TYR A 185 -3.47 19.07 5.12
CA TYR A 185 -2.62 18.55 6.18
C TYR A 185 -3.42 17.96 7.34
N ASP A 186 -4.55 18.62 7.67
CA ASP A 186 -5.45 18.20 8.75
C ASP A 186 -6.11 16.85 8.48
N ASN A 187 -6.41 16.53 7.21
CA ASN A 187 -7.04 15.25 6.85
C ASN A 187 -6.04 14.11 6.70
N LEU A 188 -4.82 14.38 6.22
CA LEU A 188 -3.91 13.34 5.79
C LEU A 188 -2.73 13.09 6.74
N VAL A 189 -2.30 14.10 7.48
CA VAL A 189 -1.12 13.99 8.37
C VAL A 189 -1.51 14.10 9.84
N LYS A 190 -2.34 15.08 10.20
CA LYS A 190 -2.71 15.36 11.58
C LYS A 190 -3.34 14.18 12.34
N PRO A 191 -4.19 13.31 11.71
CA PRO A 191 -4.71 12.11 12.37
C PRO A 191 -3.63 11.14 12.83
N TYR A 192 -2.46 11.20 12.21
CA TYR A 192 -1.29 10.38 12.54
C TYR A 192 -0.20 11.18 13.29
N GLY A 193 -0.55 12.34 13.83
CA GLY A 193 0.30 13.24 14.61
C GLY A 193 1.16 14.14 13.73
N SER A 194 2.21 13.64 13.11
CA SER A 194 3.15 14.46 12.33
C SER A 194 3.87 13.65 11.25
N LEU A 195 4.51 14.33 10.29
CA LEU A 195 5.38 13.69 9.30
C LEU A 195 6.56 12.92 9.92
N LEU A 196 6.95 13.25 11.16
CA LEU A 196 7.97 12.49 11.88
C LEU A 196 7.51 11.06 12.15
N ASN A 197 6.22 10.84 12.42
CA ASN A 197 5.66 9.52 12.60
C ASN A 197 5.68 8.69 11.31
N PHE A 198 5.49 9.34 10.15
CA PHE A 198 5.68 8.70 8.83
C PHE A 198 7.14 8.33 8.60
N PHE A 199 8.07 9.16 9.02
CA PHE A 199 9.49 8.89 8.88
C PHE A 199 9.96 7.73 9.76
N ILE A 200 9.54 7.69 11.03
CA ILE A 200 9.85 6.61 11.96
C ILE A 200 9.10 5.33 11.57
N GLY A 201 7.84 5.46 11.10
CA GLY A 201 6.99 4.34 10.70
C GLY A 201 5.84 4.05 11.67
N ASN A 202 5.55 4.95 12.60
CA ASN A 202 4.43 4.84 13.54
C ASN A 202 3.11 5.28 12.88
N ILE A 203 2.74 4.62 11.79
CA ILE A 203 1.51 4.86 11.02
C ILE A 203 0.85 3.51 10.66
N PRO A 204 -0.46 3.48 10.40
CA PRO A 204 -1.10 2.29 9.85
C PRO A 204 -0.47 1.88 8.52
N GLY A 205 -0.19 0.60 8.37
CA GLY A 205 0.43 0.06 7.16
C GLY A 205 0.82 -1.41 7.34
N ALA A 206 1.40 -2.01 6.32
CA ALA A 206 1.81 -3.41 6.36
C ALA A 206 2.82 -3.72 7.48
N VAL A 207 3.04 -4.99 7.73
CA VAL A 207 3.80 -5.50 8.88
C VAL A 207 5.17 -4.85 9.01
N GLY A 208 5.96 -4.79 7.93
CA GLY A 208 7.36 -4.37 7.98
C GLY A 208 7.75 -3.22 7.05
N GLU A 209 6.81 -2.63 6.30
CA GLU A 209 7.15 -1.63 5.26
C GLU A 209 7.06 -0.17 5.72
N THR A 210 6.56 0.10 6.92
CA THR A 210 6.19 1.45 7.35
C THR A 210 7.36 2.33 7.77
N SER A 211 8.48 1.77 8.23
CA SER A 211 9.62 2.56 8.70
C SER A 211 10.48 3.08 7.55
N SER A 212 10.25 4.34 7.18
CA SER A 212 11.03 5.02 6.16
C SER A 212 12.49 5.19 6.56
N LEU A 213 12.77 5.47 7.85
CA LEU A 213 14.12 5.57 8.40
C LEU A 213 14.93 4.30 8.18
N LEU A 214 14.37 3.14 8.54
CA LEU A 214 15.06 1.86 8.38
C LEU A 214 15.26 1.48 6.90
N CYS A 215 14.30 1.83 6.04
CA CYS A 215 14.45 1.65 4.59
C CYS A 215 15.59 2.51 4.02
N ILE A 216 15.76 3.74 4.48
CA ILE A 216 16.88 4.62 4.06
C ILE A 216 18.21 4.06 4.56
N LEU A 217 18.31 3.61 5.80
CA LEU A 217 19.51 2.97 6.32
C LEU A 217 19.86 1.71 5.55
N ALA A 218 18.86 0.88 5.23
CA ALA A 218 19.02 -0.29 4.38
C ALA A 218 19.52 0.08 2.97
N PHE A 219 18.96 1.14 2.36
CA PHE A 219 19.41 1.65 1.07
C PHE A 219 20.87 2.05 1.06
N ILE A 220 21.30 2.81 2.07
CA ILE A 220 22.72 3.24 2.21
C ILE A 220 23.63 2.02 2.32
N TYR A 221 23.32 1.07 3.20
CA TYR A 221 24.11 -0.12 3.40
C TYR A 221 24.19 -1.00 2.14
N LEU A 222 23.04 -1.30 1.51
CA LEU A 222 23.00 -2.15 0.31
C LEU A 222 23.69 -1.50 -0.89
N THR A 223 23.60 -0.17 -1.01
CA THR A 223 24.32 0.60 -2.04
C THR A 223 25.83 0.59 -1.81
N TYR A 224 26.26 0.79 -0.56
CA TYR A 224 27.67 0.71 -0.19
C TYR A 224 28.27 -0.67 -0.48
N LYS A 225 27.53 -1.73 -0.19
CA LYS A 225 27.89 -3.12 -0.49
C LYS A 225 27.74 -3.49 -1.97
N LYS A 226 27.23 -2.58 -2.83
CA LYS A 226 26.94 -2.81 -4.26
C LYS A 226 25.98 -3.97 -4.50
N VAL A 227 25.06 -4.21 -3.55
CA VAL A 227 24.02 -5.25 -3.63
C VAL A 227 22.89 -4.81 -4.56
N ILE A 228 22.50 -3.53 -4.48
CA ILE A 228 21.39 -2.97 -5.25
C ILE A 228 21.85 -1.93 -6.27
N LYS A 229 21.00 -1.74 -7.29
CA LYS A 229 21.18 -0.74 -8.35
C LYS A 229 20.57 0.60 -7.92
N TYR A 230 21.32 1.42 -7.21
CA TYR A 230 20.86 2.68 -6.60
C TYR A 230 20.14 3.63 -7.56
N ARG A 231 20.44 3.57 -8.87
CA ARG A 231 19.81 4.43 -9.89
C ARG A 231 18.31 4.24 -9.98
N ILE A 232 17.81 3.01 -9.82
CA ILE A 232 16.38 2.70 -9.84
C ILE A 232 15.69 3.39 -8.67
N THR A 233 16.21 3.20 -7.45
CA THR A 233 15.65 3.78 -6.23
C THR A 233 15.66 5.30 -6.27
N ILE A 234 16.80 5.91 -6.67
CA ILE A 234 16.91 7.37 -6.72
C ILE A 234 15.97 7.95 -7.78
N SER A 235 15.96 7.41 -9.00
CA SER A 235 15.08 7.92 -10.06
C SER A 235 13.59 7.73 -9.72
N TYR A 236 13.23 6.65 -9.04
CA TYR A 236 11.88 6.42 -8.57
C TYR A 236 11.44 7.50 -7.55
N ILE A 237 12.22 7.67 -6.47
CA ILE A 237 11.91 8.66 -5.43
C ILE A 237 11.91 10.08 -6.01
N LEU A 238 12.88 10.41 -6.87
CA LEU A 238 12.97 11.72 -7.51
C LEU A 238 11.76 12.01 -8.40
N THR A 239 11.30 11.01 -9.17
CA THR A 239 10.10 11.17 -10.01
C THR A 239 8.86 11.42 -9.18
N VAL A 240 8.66 10.68 -8.08
CA VAL A 240 7.55 10.94 -7.15
C VAL A 240 7.66 12.33 -6.53
N ALA A 241 8.87 12.76 -6.14
CA ALA A 241 9.10 14.10 -5.60
C ALA A 241 8.75 15.19 -6.60
N VAL A 242 9.23 15.06 -7.85
CA VAL A 242 8.98 16.04 -8.94
C VAL A 242 7.50 16.12 -9.27
N MET A 243 6.83 14.99 -9.45
CA MET A 243 5.38 14.96 -9.71
C MET A 243 4.58 15.58 -8.56
N SER A 244 4.93 15.25 -7.31
CA SER A 244 4.29 15.83 -6.13
C SER A 244 4.58 17.33 -6.02
N LEU A 245 5.78 17.81 -6.39
CA LEU A 245 6.11 19.22 -6.44
C LEU A 245 5.25 19.96 -7.49
N ILE A 246 5.09 19.40 -8.68
CA ILE A 246 4.23 19.98 -9.73
C ILE A 246 2.79 20.10 -9.21
N ILE A 247 2.29 19.06 -8.53
CA ILE A 247 0.95 19.07 -7.91
C ILE A 247 0.86 20.16 -6.83
N CYS A 248 1.88 20.30 -5.96
CA CYS A 248 1.92 21.36 -4.95
C CYS A 248 1.82 22.75 -5.57
N LEU A 249 2.58 23.01 -6.65
CA LEU A 249 2.61 24.30 -7.33
C LEU A 249 1.28 24.59 -8.08
N THR A 250 0.61 23.57 -8.60
CA THR A 250 -0.63 23.74 -9.36
C THR A 250 -1.87 23.91 -8.49
N LYS A 251 -1.84 23.38 -7.27
CA LYS A 251 -2.98 23.36 -6.33
C LYS A 251 -2.77 24.19 -5.08
N ASP A 252 -1.63 24.87 -4.98
CA ASP A 252 -1.21 25.66 -3.80
C ASP A 252 -1.22 24.81 -2.52
N ILE A 253 -0.73 23.57 -2.64
CA ILE A 253 -0.56 22.66 -1.51
C ILE A 253 0.85 22.86 -0.92
N GLY A 254 0.95 22.85 0.42
CA GLY A 254 2.26 22.96 1.08
C GLY A 254 3.23 21.82 0.69
N LEU A 255 4.54 22.09 0.78
CA LEU A 255 5.62 21.13 0.44
C LEU A 255 5.58 19.83 1.27
N TRP A 256 4.81 19.79 2.36
CA TRP A 256 4.57 18.59 3.16
C TRP A 256 4.03 17.42 2.34
N PHE A 257 3.30 17.71 1.25
CA PHE A 257 2.70 16.70 0.39
C PHE A 257 3.73 15.87 -0.38
N ILE A 258 4.91 16.44 -0.67
CA ILE A 258 6.04 15.70 -1.26
C ILE A 258 6.50 14.62 -0.29
N LEU A 259 6.72 14.99 0.97
CA LEU A 259 7.14 14.05 2.02
C LEU A 259 6.05 13.02 2.30
N PHE A 260 4.79 13.43 2.34
CA PHE A 260 3.66 12.52 2.48
C PHE A 260 3.68 11.42 1.41
N ASN A 261 3.87 11.77 0.12
CA ASN A 261 3.91 10.79 -0.96
C ASN A 261 5.10 9.83 -0.88
N ILE A 262 6.27 10.31 -0.44
CA ILE A 262 7.47 9.50 -0.35
C ILE A 262 7.43 8.57 0.87
N LEU A 263 6.95 9.08 2.03
CA LEU A 263 7.00 8.38 3.29
C LEU A 263 5.80 7.44 3.54
N SER A 264 4.73 7.53 2.72
CA SER A 264 3.52 6.72 2.89
C SER A 264 3.44 5.54 1.91
N GLY A 265 2.70 4.49 2.30
CA GLY A 265 2.31 3.38 1.44
C GLY A 265 3.45 2.51 0.93
N GLY A 266 4.44 2.22 1.75
CA GLY A 266 5.51 1.26 1.44
C GLY A 266 6.40 1.64 0.25
N LEU A 267 6.38 2.91 -0.23
CA LEU A 267 7.15 3.33 -1.40
C LEU A 267 8.64 3.08 -1.21
N LEU A 268 9.20 3.48 -0.06
CA LEU A 268 10.63 3.28 0.21
C LEU A 268 10.99 1.82 0.34
N PHE A 269 10.15 1.00 0.96
CA PHE A 269 10.38 -0.45 1.02
C PHE A 269 10.36 -1.08 -0.38
N GLY A 270 9.36 -0.76 -1.20
CA GLY A 270 9.27 -1.22 -2.58
C GLY A 270 10.44 -0.76 -3.44
N ALA A 271 10.87 0.51 -3.29
CA ALA A 271 11.97 1.10 -4.04
C ALA A 271 13.34 0.50 -3.70
N VAL A 272 13.55 0.09 -2.43
CA VAL A 272 14.83 -0.44 -1.97
C VAL A 272 14.94 -1.94 -2.16
N PHE A 273 13.88 -2.70 -1.84
CA PHE A 273 13.97 -4.16 -1.77
C PHE A 273 13.35 -4.87 -2.98
N MET A 274 12.30 -4.30 -3.58
CA MET A 274 11.53 -5.01 -4.59
C MET A 274 11.81 -4.54 -6.02
N ALA A 275 11.95 -3.23 -6.23
CA ALA A 275 12.25 -2.67 -7.54
C ALA A 275 13.71 -2.91 -7.96
N THR A 276 14.60 -3.10 -6.99
CA THR A 276 16.04 -3.33 -7.23
C THR A 276 16.43 -4.80 -7.30
N ASP A 277 15.46 -5.72 -7.28
CA ASP A 277 15.73 -7.16 -7.47
C ASP A 277 16.61 -7.37 -8.72
N PRO A 278 17.78 -7.99 -8.58
CA PRO A 278 18.74 -8.15 -9.68
C PRO A 278 18.18 -8.85 -10.90
N VAL A 279 17.21 -9.74 -10.71
CA VAL A 279 16.64 -10.59 -11.77
C VAL A 279 15.56 -9.85 -12.57
N THR A 280 14.71 -9.08 -11.89
CA THR A 280 13.53 -8.44 -12.48
C THR A 280 13.74 -6.97 -12.87
N SER A 281 14.93 -6.42 -12.65
CA SER A 281 15.28 -5.03 -12.94
C SER A 281 16.16 -4.87 -14.20
N PRO A 282 16.13 -3.69 -14.87
CA PRO A 282 16.90 -3.43 -16.06
C PRO A 282 18.42 -3.56 -15.85
N ILE A 283 19.12 -4.06 -16.88
CA ILE A 283 20.55 -4.33 -16.82
C ILE A 283 21.35 -3.04 -17.00
N THR A 284 20.92 -2.17 -17.93
CA THR A 284 21.66 -0.97 -18.32
C THR A 284 21.42 0.21 -17.36
N ASN A 285 22.40 1.10 -17.26
CA ASN A 285 22.27 2.29 -16.42
C ASN A 285 21.10 3.22 -16.87
N ARG A 286 20.88 3.32 -18.18
CA ARG A 286 19.76 4.10 -18.74
C ARG A 286 18.43 3.43 -18.48
N GLY A 287 18.34 2.12 -18.71
CA GLY A 287 17.14 1.34 -18.41
C GLY A 287 16.75 1.43 -16.93
N GLN A 288 17.73 1.49 -16.03
CA GLN A 288 17.49 1.68 -14.60
C GLN A 288 16.83 3.04 -14.30
N VAL A 289 17.29 4.12 -14.94
CA VAL A 289 16.69 5.46 -14.79
C VAL A 289 15.29 5.51 -15.39
N LEU A 290 15.12 5.02 -16.63
CA LEU A 290 13.79 4.94 -17.27
C LEU A 290 12.81 4.10 -16.48
N GLY A 291 13.28 2.96 -15.93
CA GLY A 291 12.49 2.11 -15.06
C GLY A 291 12.04 2.81 -13.78
N GLY A 292 12.93 3.57 -13.14
CA GLY A 292 12.59 4.36 -11.96
C GLY A 292 11.59 5.49 -12.26
N ILE A 293 11.73 6.16 -13.42
CA ILE A 293 10.74 7.15 -13.86
C ILE A 293 9.38 6.49 -14.08
N PHE A 294 9.33 5.36 -14.76
CA PHE A 294 8.09 4.60 -14.95
C PHE A 294 7.45 4.19 -13.62
N LEU A 295 8.25 3.71 -12.66
CA LEU A 295 7.76 3.36 -11.32
C LEU A 295 7.14 4.57 -10.61
N GLY A 296 7.78 5.73 -10.63
CA GLY A 296 7.26 6.95 -10.01
C GLY A 296 5.93 7.38 -10.61
N VAL A 297 5.87 7.43 -11.94
CA VAL A 297 4.66 7.79 -12.70
C VAL A 297 3.53 6.81 -12.41
N SER A 298 3.77 5.51 -12.57
CA SER A 298 2.73 4.49 -12.38
C SER A 298 2.23 4.44 -10.95
N THR A 299 3.10 4.63 -9.96
CA THR A 299 2.69 4.67 -8.54
C THR A 299 1.72 5.83 -8.27
N LEU A 300 2.01 7.05 -8.73
CA LEU A 300 1.12 8.19 -8.49
C LEU A 300 -0.17 8.10 -9.31
N ILE A 301 -0.11 7.57 -10.53
CA ILE A 301 -1.32 7.28 -11.32
C ILE A 301 -2.23 6.34 -10.56
N ILE A 302 -1.69 5.22 -10.07
CA ILE A 302 -2.51 4.23 -9.36
C ILE A 302 -3.08 4.83 -8.07
N ARG A 303 -2.27 5.55 -7.28
CA ARG A 303 -2.72 6.18 -6.03
C ARG A 303 -3.87 7.18 -6.21
N TYR A 304 -3.84 7.97 -7.28
CA TYR A 304 -4.76 9.12 -7.43
C TYR A 304 -5.80 8.95 -8.52
N LEU A 305 -5.60 8.07 -9.48
CA LEU A 305 -6.54 7.88 -10.60
C LEU A 305 -7.28 6.55 -10.55
N THR A 306 -6.88 5.63 -9.66
CA THR A 306 -7.59 4.35 -9.47
C THR A 306 -8.11 4.22 -8.03
N PRO A 307 -9.04 3.31 -7.76
CA PRO A 307 -9.51 3.05 -6.39
C PRO A 307 -8.49 2.31 -5.51
N LEU A 308 -7.31 1.99 -6.04
CA LEU A 308 -6.25 1.28 -5.32
C LEU A 308 -5.32 2.28 -4.63
N PRO A 309 -5.43 2.50 -3.30
CA PRO A 309 -4.64 3.52 -2.61
C PRO A 309 -3.15 3.20 -2.59
N GLU A 310 -2.78 1.93 -2.55
CA GLU A 310 -1.39 1.49 -2.50
C GLU A 310 -0.91 1.04 -3.88
N GLY A 311 -0.43 2.00 -4.67
CA GLY A 311 0.01 1.77 -6.05
C GLY A 311 1.35 1.06 -6.21
N VAL A 312 2.17 0.95 -5.16
CA VAL A 312 3.58 0.48 -5.24
C VAL A 312 3.68 -0.95 -5.74
N LEU A 313 2.90 -1.86 -5.15
CA LEU A 313 2.91 -3.28 -5.49
C LEU A 313 2.58 -3.51 -6.98
N VAL A 314 1.50 -2.90 -7.46
CA VAL A 314 1.05 -3.03 -8.85
C VAL A 314 2.06 -2.38 -9.80
N SER A 315 2.59 -1.20 -9.44
CA SER A 315 3.61 -0.50 -10.23
C SER A 315 4.86 -1.35 -10.43
N ILE A 316 5.34 -2.04 -9.38
CA ILE A 316 6.54 -2.89 -9.50
C ILE A 316 6.23 -4.13 -10.33
N LEU A 317 5.06 -4.74 -10.24
CA LEU A 317 4.68 -5.86 -11.11
C LEU A 317 4.62 -5.43 -12.59
N LEU A 318 4.04 -4.27 -12.89
CA LEU A 318 4.03 -3.70 -14.24
C LEU A 318 5.45 -3.39 -14.72
N PHE A 319 6.29 -2.84 -13.85
CA PHE A 319 7.70 -2.58 -14.13
C PHE A 319 8.47 -3.86 -14.46
N ASN A 320 8.24 -4.96 -13.74
CA ASN A 320 8.90 -6.23 -14.05
C ASN A 320 8.58 -6.69 -15.48
N ILE A 321 7.33 -6.52 -15.94
CA ILE A 321 6.95 -6.82 -17.32
C ILE A 321 7.63 -5.86 -18.29
N LEU A 322 7.60 -4.56 -17.99
CA LEU A 322 8.20 -3.52 -18.83
C LEU A 322 9.73 -3.66 -18.93
N THR A 323 10.38 -4.20 -17.92
CA THR A 323 11.85 -4.44 -17.91
C THR A 323 12.29 -5.26 -19.11
N ILE A 324 11.48 -6.21 -19.57
CA ILE A 324 11.77 -7.00 -20.78
C ILE A 324 11.87 -6.10 -22.00
N VAL A 325 10.92 -5.17 -22.13
CA VAL A 325 10.86 -4.21 -23.25
C VAL A 325 12.01 -3.19 -23.16
N ILE A 326 12.27 -2.68 -21.95
CA ILE A 326 13.37 -1.73 -21.71
C ILE A 326 14.70 -2.35 -22.10
N ASN A 327 14.99 -3.55 -21.63
CA ASN A 327 16.25 -4.25 -21.97
C ASN A 327 16.38 -4.50 -23.47
N TYR A 328 15.29 -4.89 -24.16
CA TYR A 328 15.29 -5.08 -25.60
C TYR A 328 15.57 -3.77 -26.36
N LEU A 329 14.93 -2.67 -25.97
CA LEU A 329 15.12 -1.36 -26.59
C LEU A 329 16.52 -0.82 -26.33
N ASP A 330 17.06 -0.97 -25.13
CA ASP A 330 18.41 -0.52 -24.79
C ASP A 330 19.48 -1.24 -25.62
N ILE A 331 19.32 -2.55 -25.84
CA ILE A 331 20.24 -3.32 -26.71
C ILE A 331 20.09 -2.86 -28.17
N LYS A 332 18.86 -2.76 -28.69
CA LYS A 332 18.60 -2.39 -30.08
C LYS A 332 19.04 -0.95 -30.42
N LEU A 333 18.97 -0.05 -29.44
CA LEU A 333 19.30 1.37 -29.62
C LEU A 333 20.67 1.73 -29.05
N TYR A 334 21.51 0.75 -28.69
CA TYR A 334 22.78 0.99 -28.02
C TYR A 334 23.65 2.03 -28.73
N ASP A 335 23.78 1.93 -30.07
CA ASP A 335 24.57 2.84 -30.90
C ASP A 335 23.81 4.12 -31.32
N LYS A 336 22.51 4.23 -30.99
CA LYS A 336 21.64 5.33 -31.41
C LYS A 336 21.36 6.28 -30.23
N LYS A 337 22.38 7.01 -29.78
CA LYS A 337 22.25 7.92 -28.61
C LYS A 337 21.10 8.91 -28.75
N ILE A 338 20.91 9.51 -29.94
CA ILE A 338 19.81 10.48 -30.18
C ILE A 338 18.45 9.84 -29.92
N CYS A 339 18.21 8.60 -30.39
CA CYS A 339 16.94 7.92 -30.14
C CYS A 339 16.75 7.63 -28.64
N GLN A 340 17.81 7.29 -27.92
CA GLN A 340 17.76 7.06 -26.47
C GLN A 340 17.43 8.37 -25.71
N ASP A 341 17.99 9.51 -26.12
CA ASP A 341 17.73 10.81 -25.52
C ASP A 341 16.30 11.28 -25.81
N ILE A 342 15.78 11.04 -27.01
CA ILE A 342 14.37 11.29 -27.37
C ILE A 342 13.43 10.48 -26.45
N ILE A 343 13.71 9.20 -26.21
CA ILE A 343 12.89 8.38 -25.32
C ILE A 343 12.89 8.97 -23.89
N LEU A 344 14.03 9.40 -23.39
CA LEU A 344 14.11 10.02 -22.06
C LEU A 344 13.28 11.31 -22.01
N ILE A 345 13.39 12.17 -23.04
CA ILE A 345 12.61 13.42 -23.14
C ILE A 345 11.11 13.10 -23.15
N ILE A 346 10.67 12.10 -23.92
CA ILE A 346 9.26 11.67 -23.94
C ILE A 346 8.79 11.28 -22.53
N PHE A 347 9.58 10.50 -21.80
CA PHE A 347 9.24 10.13 -20.42
C PHE A 347 9.16 11.34 -19.49
N LEU A 348 10.06 12.32 -19.61
CA LEU A 348 10.02 13.54 -18.81
C LEU A 348 8.79 14.41 -19.15
N VAL A 349 8.44 14.53 -20.43
CA VAL A 349 7.20 15.21 -20.84
C VAL A 349 5.97 14.51 -20.27
N LEU A 350 5.93 13.16 -20.29
CA LEU A 350 4.85 12.39 -19.68
C LEU A 350 4.75 12.64 -18.17
N VAL A 351 5.87 12.75 -17.45
CA VAL A 351 5.89 13.09 -16.01
C VAL A 351 5.13 14.41 -15.78
N VAL A 352 5.40 15.44 -16.58
CA VAL A 352 4.74 16.74 -16.45
C VAL A 352 3.25 16.66 -16.79
N LEU A 353 2.90 16.09 -17.94
CA LEU A 353 1.50 15.98 -18.40
C LEU A 353 0.63 15.16 -17.39
N LEU A 354 1.15 14.06 -16.91
CA LEU A 354 0.42 13.20 -15.96
C LEU A 354 0.31 13.84 -14.58
N SER A 355 1.29 14.67 -14.17
CA SER A 355 1.18 15.46 -12.94
C SER A 355 0.03 16.48 -13.03
N PHE A 356 -0.12 17.15 -14.16
CA PHE A 356 -1.27 18.04 -14.39
C PHE A 356 -2.59 17.27 -14.40
N MET A 357 -2.64 16.10 -15.05
CA MET A 357 -3.83 15.25 -15.06
C MET A 357 -4.24 14.79 -13.65
N ILE A 358 -3.28 14.40 -12.82
CA ILE A 358 -3.55 14.07 -11.42
C ILE A 358 -4.06 15.31 -10.68
N SER A 359 -3.43 16.47 -10.87
CA SER A 359 -3.82 17.69 -10.18
C SER A 359 -5.27 18.09 -10.43
N THR A 360 -5.83 17.81 -11.61
CA THR A 360 -7.24 18.13 -11.91
C THR A 360 -8.23 17.38 -11.02
N LYS A 361 -7.87 16.18 -10.54
CA LYS A 361 -8.71 15.34 -9.67
C LYS A 361 -8.61 15.74 -8.19
N LEU A 362 -7.53 16.41 -7.81
CA LEU A 362 -7.28 16.78 -6.41
C LEU A 362 -7.92 18.12 -6.07
N SER A 363 -8.48 18.22 -4.86
CA SER A 363 -9.05 19.45 -4.30
C SER A 363 -8.35 19.82 -3.01
N THR A 364 -8.15 21.11 -2.78
CA THR A 364 -7.66 21.66 -1.51
C THR A 364 -8.79 22.22 -0.64
N LYS A 365 -9.97 22.39 -1.24
CA LYS A 365 -11.15 22.81 -0.51
C LYS A 365 -11.94 21.58 -0.09
N PRO A 366 -12.49 21.55 1.13
CA PRO A 366 -13.51 20.56 1.44
C PRO A 366 -14.53 20.57 0.32
N LEU A 367 -14.96 19.41 -0.15
CA LEU A 367 -16.09 19.33 -1.05
C LEU A 367 -17.21 20.11 -0.38
N ASP A 368 -17.87 21.01 -1.12
CA ASP A 368 -19.01 21.78 -0.64
C ASP A 368 -19.90 20.84 0.18
N ASP A 369 -20.35 21.35 1.31
CA ASP A 369 -21.16 20.60 2.25
C ASP A 369 -22.38 20.06 1.51
N THR A 370 -22.34 18.79 1.13
CA THR A 370 -23.37 18.19 0.28
C THR A 370 -24.63 17.86 1.07
N TYR A 371 -24.66 18.25 2.36
CA TYR A 371 -25.85 18.18 3.15
C TYR A 371 -26.92 19.11 2.53
N LYS A 372 -28.02 18.52 2.10
CA LYS A 372 -29.16 19.23 1.53
C LYS A 372 -30.43 18.72 2.17
N ILE A 373 -31.26 19.62 2.63
CA ILE A 373 -32.63 19.33 3.02
C ILE A 373 -33.42 19.25 1.70
N ILE A 374 -33.95 18.05 1.42
CA ILE A 374 -34.77 17.80 0.23
C ILE A 374 -36.22 18.26 0.53
N SER A 375 -36.75 17.86 1.69
CA SER A 375 -38.04 18.25 2.15
C SER A 375 -38.06 18.41 3.67
N LYS A 376 -38.84 19.37 4.16
CA LYS A 376 -39.12 19.60 5.59
C LYS A 376 -40.63 19.79 5.72
N VAL A 377 -41.30 18.80 6.29
CA VAL A 377 -42.77 18.81 6.47
C VAL A 377 -43.06 18.81 7.96
N LYS A 378 -43.87 19.77 8.40
CA LYS A 378 -44.30 19.88 9.79
C LYS A 378 -45.80 19.61 9.89
N GLU A 379 -46.15 18.55 10.61
CA GLU A 379 -47.55 18.15 10.86
C GLU A 379 -47.77 18.09 12.39
N GLY A 380 -48.33 19.17 12.94
CA GLY A 380 -48.51 19.30 14.39
C GLY A 380 -47.17 19.29 15.13
N ASP A 381 -46.99 18.36 16.06
CA ASP A 381 -45.78 18.21 16.87
C ASP A 381 -44.71 17.35 16.18
N ILE A 382 -44.99 16.83 14.99
CA ILE A 382 -44.06 15.96 14.23
C ILE A 382 -43.45 16.78 13.09
N THR A 383 -42.14 16.76 13.01
CA THR A 383 -41.38 17.34 11.89
C THR A 383 -40.58 16.24 11.17
N THR A 384 -40.90 16.06 9.90
CA THR A 384 -40.19 15.07 9.04
C THR A 384 -39.22 15.79 8.13
N TYR A 385 -37.96 15.36 8.19
CA TYR A 385 -36.91 15.80 7.31
C TYR A 385 -36.56 14.69 6.32
N GLU A 386 -36.50 15.02 5.03
CA GLU A 386 -35.78 14.23 4.05
C GLU A 386 -34.52 14.97 3.71
N VAL A 387 -33.39 14.34 3.99
CA VAL A 387 -32.06 14.94 3.81
C VAL A 387 -31.18 14.06 2.94
N SER A 388 -30.35 14.69 2.16
CA SER A 388 -29.25 13.98 1.45
C SER A 388 -27.91 14.49 1.93
N GLY A 389 -26.95 13.60 1.95
CA GLY A 389 -25.60 13.92 2.36
C GLY A 389 -24.54 13.09 1.65
N LYS A 390 -23.30 13.43 1.94
CA LYS A 390 -22.13 12.72 1.44
C LYS A 390 -22.01 11.36 2.12
N GLY A 391 -21.63 10.35 1.35
CA GLY A 391 -21.18 9.08 1.85
C GLY A 391 -19.80 8.70 1.26
N TYR A 392 -19.37 7.48 1.49
CA TYR A 392 -18.13 6.95 0.92
C TYR A 392 -18.20 6.86 -0.62
N ALA A 393 -19.36 6.47 -1.16
CA ALA A 393 -19.60 6.36 -2.61
C ALA A 393 -19.64 7.73 -3.33
N GLY A 394 -19.69 8.84 -2.59
CA GLY A 394 -19.64 10.19 -3.16
C GLY A 394 -20.68 11.15 -2.60
N ASN A 395 -20.87 12.28 -3.31
CA ASN A 395 -21.84 13.31 -2.93
C ASN A 395 -23.27 12.82 -3.15
N ASN A 396 -24.18 13.11 -2.19
CA ASN A 396 -25.59 12.69 -2.21
C ASN A 396 -25.80 11.17 -2.30
N SER A 397 -24.80 10.35 -1.91
CA SER A 397 -24.90 8.89 -1.93
C SER A 397 -25.80 8.34 -0.82
N ILE A 398 -26.07 9.13 0.22
CA ILE A 398 -26.95 8.76 1.33
C ILE A 398 -28.14 9.71 1.37
N LYS A 399 -29.35 9.14 1.39
CA LYS A 399 -30.59 9.87 1.66
C LYS A 399 -31.28 9.29 2.89
N LEU A 400 -31.59 10.14 3.84
CA LEU A 400 -32.22 9.77 5.10
C LEU A 400 -33.57 10.46 5.25
N LYS A 401 -34.50 9.76 5.89
CA LYS A 401 -35.70 10.32 6.44
C LYS A 401 -35.58 10.31 7.96
N ILE A 402 -35.64 11.48 8.56
CA ILE A 402 -35.50 11.67 10.01
C ILE A 402 -36.76 12.34 10.53
N VAL A 403 -37.39 11.72 11.51
CA VAL A 403 -38.64 12.19 12.11
C VAL A 403 -38.37 12.67 13.54
N PHE A 404 -38.71 13.93 13.81
CA PHE A 404 -38.62 14.54 15.12
C PHE A 404 -40.01 14.67 15.75
N LYS A 405 -40.10 14.42 17.05
CA LYS A 405 -41.25 14.71 17.88
C LYS A 405 -40.74 15.24 19.23
N ASP A 406 -41.29 16.39 19.67
CA ASP A 406 -40.93 17.01 20.95
C ASP A 406 -39.44 17.18 21.20
N LYS A 407 -38.67 17.56 20.17
CA LYS A 407 -37.19 17.70 20.13
C LYS A 407 -36.36 16.39 20.17
N ASP A 408 -37.01 15.24 20.21
CA ASP A 408 -36.31 13.96 20.15
C ASP A 408 -36.50 13.27 18.78
N ILE A 409 -35.53 12.52 18.33
CA ILE A 409 -35.63 11.75 17.09
C ILE A 409 -36.47 10.51 17.35
N THR A 410 -37.57 10.37 16.61
CA THR A 410 -38.49 9.24 16.72
C THR A 410 -38.07 8.09 15.81
N SER A 411 -37.66 8.38 14.56
CA SER A 411 -37.17 7.38 13.62
C SER A 411 -36.12 7.95 12.67
N ILE A 412 -35.20 7.10 12.27
CA ILE A 412 -34.20 7.34 11.20
C ILE A 412 -34.33 6.21 10.20
N GLU A 413 -34.64 6.53 8.95
CA GLU A 413 -34.76 5.56 7.86
C GLU A 413 -33.82 5.95 6.71
N VAL A 414 -33.15 4.95 6.10
CA VAL A 414 -32.37 5.15 4.90
C VAL A 414 -33.27 4.98 3.68
N LEU A 415 -33.57 6.08 2.99
CA LEU A 415 -34.38 6.07 1.77
C LEU A 415 -33.60 5.56 0.57
N ARG A 416 -32.31 5.93 0.50
CA ARG A 416 -31.36 5.49 -0.53
C ARG A 416 -29.96 5.48 0.03
N SER A 417 -29.20 4.45 -0.30
CA SER A 417 -27.77 4.40 -0.03
C SER A 417 -27.06 3.72 -1.20
N ASP A 418 -26.09 4.40 -1.79
CA ASP A 418 -25.21 3.86 -2.81
C ASP A 418 -23.94 3.27 -2.17
N GLU A 419 -23.94 3.08 -0.85
CA GLU A 419 -22.80 2.59 -0.04
C GLU A 419 -22.67 1.07 -0.11
N THR A 420 -21.44 0.58 -0.31
CA THR A 420 -21.14 -0.86 -0.40
C THR A 420 -21.47 -1.62 0.89
N TYR A 421 -21.34 -0.97 2.04
CA TYR A 421 -21.49 -1.60 3.35
C TYR A 421 -22.78 -1.21 4.09
N THR A 422 -23.80 -0.77 3.38
CA THR A 422 -25.10 -0.40 3.98
C THR A 422 -25.70 -1.53 4.82
N LYS A 423 -25.49 -2.79 4.42
CA LYS A 423 -25.96 -3.96 5.18
C LYS A 423 -25.38 -3.99 6.59
N MET A 424 -24.09 -3.63 6.76
CA MET A 424 -23.44 -3.60 8.09
C MET A 424 -24.07 -2.54 9.02
N ILE A 425 -24.62 -1.47 8.48
CA ILE A 425 -25.35 -0.44 9.25
C ILE A 425 -26.61 -1.04 9.89
N TYR A 426 -27.32 -1.87 9.14
CA TYR A 426 -28.53 -2.56 9.63
C TYR A 426 -28.17 -3.71 10.58
N ASP A 427 -27.17 -4.55 10.21
CA ASP A 427 -26.77 -5.72 11.02
C ASP A 427 -26.25 -5.32 12.42
N ASN A 428 -25.76 -4.09 12.60
CA ASN A 428 -25.27 -3.54 13.88
C ASN A 428 -26.27 -2.60 14.58
N ASP A 429 -27.51 -2.48 14.08
CA ASP A 429 -28.54 -1.57 14.62
C ASP A 429 -28.06 -0.12 14.77
N TYR A 430 -27.17 0.33 13.87
CA TYR A 430 -26.53 1.63 14.02
C TYR A 430 -27.48 2.82 13.93
N LEU A 431 -28.55 2.70 13.15
CA LEU A 431 -29.59 3.73 13.05
C LEU A 431 -30.33 3.90 14.38
N THR A 432 -30.59 2.82 15.09
CA THR A 432 -31.18 2.85 16.45
C THR A 432 -30.20 3.50 17.43
N LYS A 433 -28.91 3.15 17.36
CA LYS A 433 -27.89 3.79 18.20
C LYS A 433 -27.75 5.29 17.93
N LEU A 434 -27.84 5.74 16.67
CA LEU A 434 -27.85 7.16 16.30
C LEU A 434 -29.07 7.90 16.89
N LYS A 435 -30.21 7.26 16.87
CA LYS A 435 -31.45 7.79 17.46
C LYS A 435 -31.30 7.94 18.98
N ASP A 436 -30.90 6.86 19.67
CA ASP A 436 -30.83 6.81 21.14
C ASP A 436 -29.77 7.76 21.71
N ASN A 437 -28.68 7.98 20.96
CA ASN A 437 -27.59 8.89 21.34
C ASN A 437 -27.68 10.27 20.68
N SER A 438 -28.88 10.68 20.22
CA SER A 438 -29.09 11.95 19.52
C SER A 438 -28.59 13.21 20.27
N LYS A 439 -28.52 13.16 21.61
CA LYS A 439 -28.03 14.26 22.47
C LYS A 439 -26.52 14.26 22.70
N SER A 440 -25.84 13.15 22.38
CA SER A 440 -24.39 12.97 22.61
C SER A 440 -23.74 12.18 21.47
N LEU A 441 -24.02 12.56 20.22
CA LEU A 441 -23.53 11.87 19.04
C LEU A 441 -22.00 11.75 19.01
N ASP A 442 -21.26 12.72 19.58
CA ASP A 442 -19.80 12.70 19.58
C ASP A 442 -19.21 11.47 20.29
N ASN A 443 -19.91 10.95 21.28
CA ASN A 443 -19.49 9.75 22.04
C ASN A 443 -19.90 8.43 21.38
N LEU A 444 -20.62 8.46 20.25
CA LEU A 444 -21.03 7.25 19.56
C LEU A 444 -19.89 6.76 18.65
N ASP A 445 -19.46 5.51 18.89
CA ASP A 445 -18.44 4.86 18.09
C ASP A 445 -18.92 4.51 16.68
N THR A 446 -17.99 4.49 15.75
CA THR A 446 -18.25 4.05 14.37
C THR A 446 -18.17 2.53 14.28
N ILE A 447 -18.85 1.94 13.30
CA ILE A 447 -18.83 0.48 13.09
C ILE A 447 -17.49 0.09 12.45
N SER A 448 -16.80 -0.88 13.07
CA SER A 448 -15.60 -1.48 12.50
C SER A 448 -15.91 -2.14 11.14
N GLY A 449 -15.09 -1.86 10.14
CA GLY A 449 -15.32 -2.31 8.75
C GLY A 449 -16.28 -1.44 7.93
N CYS A 450 -17.04 -0.52 8.59
CA CYS A 450 -17.94 0.45 7.95
C CYS A 450 -17.77 1.87 8.50
N THR A 451 -16.55 2.20 8.92
CA THR A 451 -16.20 3.42 9.67
C THR A 451 -16.59 4.70 8.93
N TYR A 452 -16.37 4.76 7.63
CA TYR A 452 -16.68 5.96 6.85
C TYR A 452 -18.17 6.18 6.67
N THR A 453 -18.91 5.15 6.30
CA THR A 453 -20.36 5.25 6.12
C THR A 453 -21.05 5.61 7.45
N SER A 454 -20.62 5.01 8.57
CA SER A 454 -21.13 5.34 9.91
C SER A 454 -20.78 6.77 10.32
N ARG A 455 -19.58 7.28 10.02
CA ARG A 455 -19.20 8.68 10.27
C ARG A 455 -20.05 9.66 9.46
N TYR A 456 -20.28 9.38 8.17
CA TYR A 456 -21.13 10.24 7.34
C TYR A 456 -22.59 10.24 7.79
N LEU A 457 -23.14 9.09 8.19
CA LEU A 457 -24.48 9.01 8.77
C LEU A 457 -24.57 9.87 10.03
N LYS A 458 -23.59 9.77 10.93
CA LYS A 458 -23.50 10.59 12.14
C LYS A 458 -23.45 12.09 11.81
N ASP A 459 -22.66 12.51 10.82
CA ASP A 459 -22.55 13.91 10.37
C ASP A 459 -23.88 14.44 9.81
N ILE A 460 -24.56 13.66 8.95
CA ILE A 460 -25.87 14.03 8.39
C ILE A 460 -26.90 14.20 9.51
N VAL A 461 -26.96 13.27 10.47
CA VAL A 461 -27.89 13.34 11.60
C VAL A 461 -27.59 14.55 12.49
N SER A 462 -26.31 14.80 12.80
CA SER A 462 -25.87 15.96 13.60
C SER A 462 -26.28 17.30 12.96
N LYS A 463 -26.08 17.44 11.64
CA LYS A 463 -26.48 18.65 10.90
C LYS A 463 -27.99 18.83 10.86
N THR A 464 -28.74 17.73 10.76
CA THR A 464 -30.21 17.79 10.78
C THR A 464 -30.74 18.20 12.17
N ILE A 465 -30.11 17.73 13.25
CA ILE A 465 -30.40 18.15 14.61
C ILE A 465 -30.13 19.66 14.79
N ASN A 466 -29.01 20.15 14.28
CA ASN A 466 -28.64 21.55 14.36
C ASN A 466 -29.65 22.44 13.58
N ASP A 467 -30.11 22.01 12.38
CA ASP A 467 -31.14 22.72 11.63
C ASP A 467 -32.52 22.69 12.32
N TYR A 468 -32.85 21.58 13.00
CA TYR A 468 -34.10 21.48 13.75
C TYR A 468 -34.12 22.41 14.97
N ASN A 469 -32.96 22.60 15.62
CA ASN A 469 -32.80 23.43 16.82
C ASN A 469 -32.58 24.92 16.51
N SER A 470 -32.25 25.28 15.25
CA SER A 470 -32.12 26.65 14.77
C SER A 470 -33.45 27.24 14.39
#